data_b650954b561702058788582323f56e1d
#
_entry.id   b650954b561702058788582323f56e1d
#
_cell.length_a   1.000
_cell.length_b   1.000
_cell.length_c   1.000
_cell.angle_alpha   90.00
_cell.angle_beta   90.00
_cell.angle_gamma   90.00
#
_symmetry.space_group_name_H-M   'P 1'
#
loop_
_entity.id
_entity.type
_entity.pdbx_description
1 polymer ?
#
loop_
_entity_poly.entity_id
_entity_poly.type
_entity_poly.pdbx_seq_one_letter_code
_entity_poly.pdbx_strand_id
1 'polypeptide(L)'
;MRVVAGRLGGRRFQAPAGTDTRPTSDRVREALFSALGPLEGEAVLDLFAGSGALAIEALSRGAGRAVLVERDARAAAVITRNLDALGLAGDSARLRRRDVLKALKDAREAGETYDLVFIDPPYRHAAGLGPELAEALPPVLTPGARVVGESDRRTPLDLPGLETTFERRYGDTLLRIHTV
;
A
#
# COMPACT_ATOMS: atom_id res chain seq x y z
N MET A 1 8.63 9.22 -10.93
CA MET A 1 7.77 8.04 -11.09
C MET A 1 6.60 8.37 -12.00
N ARG A 2 5.84 7.39 -12.47
CA ARG A 2 4.61 7.60 -13.27
C ARG A 2 3.52 6.62 -12.84
N VAL A 3 2.28 7.00 -13.08
CA VAL A 3 1.12 6.10 -12.99
C VAL A 3 1.16 5.16 -14.18
N VAL A 4 1.00 3.84 -13.94
CA VAL A 4 1.17 2.81 -14.99
C VAL A 4 -0.07 2.72 -15.85
N ALA A 5 -1.26 2.67 -15.23
CA ALA A 5 -2.52 2.48 -15.96
C ALA A 5 -3.70 3.23 -15.29
N GLY A 6 -4.90 3.04 -15.85
CA GLY A 6 -6.14 3.66 -15.37
C GLY A 6 -6.30 5.11 -15.84
N ARG A 7 -7.23 5.84 -15.19
CA ARG A 7 -7.63 7.22 -15.59
C ARG A 7 -6.51 8.25 -15.52
N LEU A 8 -5.45 7.98 -14.75
CA LEU A 8 -4.27 8.84 -14.60
C LEU A 8 -3.03 8.26 -15.30
N GLY A 9 -3.18 7.21 -16.11
CA GLY A 9 -2.08 6.52 -16.78
C GLY A 9 -1.14 7.48 -17.51
N GLY A 10 0.18 7.29 -17.33
CA GLY A 10 1.22 8.13 -17.90
C GLY A 10 1.54 9.42 -17.12
N ARG A 11 0.68 9.89 -16.21
CA ARG A 11 0.96 11.08 -15.39
C ARG A 11 2.14 10.86 -14.46
N ARG A 12 2.98 11.87 -14.35
CA ARG A 12 4.20 11.83 -13.53
C ARG A 12 3.92 12.35 -12.12
N PHE A 13 4.64 11.79 -11.14
CA PHE A 13 4.66 12.23 -9.76
C PHE A 13 6.06 12.04 -9.13
N GLN A 14 6.30 12.67 -7.99
CA GLN A 14 7.63 12.72 -7.37
C GLN A 14 7.91 11.45 -6.55
N ALA A 15 9.18 11.00 -6.54
CA ALA A 15 9.70 10.07 -5.55
C ALA A 15 10.34 10.84 -4.39
N PRO A 16 10.33 10.33 -3.15
CA PRO A 16 11.10 10.91 -2.05
C PRO A 16 12.60 10.90 -2.40
N ALA A 17 13.29 12.00 -2.12
CA ALA A 17 14.73 12.06 -2.31
C ALA A 17 15.47 11.26 -1.22
N GLY A 18 16.51 10.50 -1.60
CA GLY A 18 17.42 9.85 -0.64
C GLY A 18 16.86 8.65 0.11
N THR A 19 15.78 8.03 -0.37
CA THR A 19 15.33 6.77 0.20
C THR A 19 16.15 5.62 -0.36
N ASP A 20 16.80 4.84 0.51
CA ASP A 20 17.45 3.55 0.19
C ASP A 20 16.41 2.47 -0.25
N THR A 21 15.14 2.83 -0.29
CA THR A 21 14.08 1.97 -0.76
C THR A 21 14.07 2.00 -2.29
N ARG A 22 14.37 0.85 -2.89
CA ARG A 22 14.21 0.65 -4.33
C ARG A 22 12.72 0.83 -4.66
N PRO A 23 12.33 1.86 -5.43
CA PRO A 23 10.92 2.02 -5.78
C PRO A 23 10.44 0.76 -6.50
N THR A 24 9.30 0.21 -6.10
CA THR A 24 8.63 -0.86 -6.85
C THR A 24 8.58 -0.45 -8.30
N SER A 25 9.28 -1.20 -9.16
CA SER A 25 9.41 -0.82 -10.56
C SER A 25 8.03 -0.79 -11.24
N ASP A 26 7.89 0.02 -12.31
CA ASP A 26 6.66 0.07 -13.10
C ASP A 26 6.18 -1.33 -13.51
N ARG A 27 7.12 -2.23 -13.87
CA ARG A 27 6.84 -3.62 -14.24
C ARG A 27 6.26 -4.45 -13.08
N VAL A 28 6.80 -4.27 -11.87
CA VAL A 28 6.32 -5.00 -10.68
C VAL A 28 4.94 -4.49 -10.29
N ARG A 29 4.72 -3.16 -10.33
CA ARG A 29 3.39 -2.58 -10.09
C ARG A 29 2.37 -3.06 -11.12
N GLU A 30 2.71 -3.06 -12.40
CA GLU A 30 1.82 -3.58 -13.44
C GLU A 30 1.43 -5.02 -13.18
N ALA A 31 2.39 -5.88 -12.86
CA ALA A 31 2.14 -7.28 -12.57
C ALA A 31 1.30 -7.49 -11.29
N LEU A 32 1.55 -6.70 -10.24
CA LEU A 32 0.76 -6.71 -9.02
C LEU A 32 -0.70 -6.35 -9.31
N PHE A 33 -0.95 -5.22 -9.94
CA PHE A 33 -2.31 -4.77 -10.23
C PHE A 33 -3.04 -5.65 -11.26
N SER A 34 -2.28 -6.33 -12.14
CA SER A 34 -2.83 -7.37 -13.02
C SER A 34 -3.32 -8.59 -12.24
N ALA A 35 -2.59 -8.99 -11.19
CA ALA A 35 -2.98 -10.10 -10.31
C ALA A 35 -4.16 -9.72 -9.40
N LEU A 36 -4.24 -8.47 -8.96
CA LEU A 36 -5.34 -7.96 -8.13
C LEU A 36 -6.68 -7.88 -8.90
N GLY A 37 -6.62 -7.67 -10.22
CA GLY A 37 -7.83 -7.46 -11.03
C GLY A 37 -8.48 -6.08 -10.83
N PRO A 38 -9.79 -5.96 -11.12
CA PRO A 38 -10.55 -4.72 -10.96
C PRO A 38 -10.61 -4.26 -9.51
N LEU A 39 -10.55 -2.93 -9.30
CA LEU A 39 -10.59 -2.31 -7.96
C LEU A 39 -11.77 -1.33 -7.82
N GLU A 40 -12.82 -1.52 -8.62
CA GLU A 40 -13.93 -0.56 -8.73
C GLU A 40 -14.60 -0.32 -7.38
N GLY A 41 -14.54 0.93 -6.90
CA GLY A 41 -15.17 1.35 -5.65
C GLY A 41 -14.46 0.93 -4.37
N GLU A 42 -13.40 0.15 -4.43
CA GLU A 42 -12.71 -0.39 -3.25
C GLU A 42 -12.11 0.69 -2.34
N ALA A 43 -12.15 0.42 -1.04
CA ALA A 43 -11.47 1.18 -0.01
C ALA A 43 -10.06 0.61 0.20
N VAL A 44 -9.04 1.44 -0.02
CA VAL A 44 -7.63 1.06 0.02
C VAL A 44 -6.92 1.63 1.23
N LEU A 45 -6.06 0.84 1.88
CA LEU A 45 -5.14 1.27 2.93
C LEU A 45 -3.69 0.98 2.51
N ASP A 46 -2.85 2.01 2.43
CA ASP A 46 -1.42 1.90 2.10
C ASP A 46 -0.59 2.21 3.35
N LEU A 47 -0.08 1.18 4.01
CA LEU A 47 0.50 1.27 5.36
C LEU A 47 1.93 1.81 5.41
N PHE A 48 2.66 1.78 4.32
CA PHE A 48 4.03 2.31 4.21
C PHE A 48 4.14 3.10 2.92
N ALA A 49 3.35 4.16 2.80
CA ALA A 49 3.01 4.76 1.53
C ALA A 49 4.17 5.40 0.75
N GLY A 50 5.26 5.81 1.43
CA GLY A 50 6.46 6.33 0.78
C GLY A 50 6.20 7.50 -0.16
N SER A 51 6.05 7.23 -1.46
CA SER A 51 5.65 8.22 -2.48
C SER A 51 4.14 8.26 -2.73
N GLY A 52 3.38 7.32 -2.16
CA GLY A 52 1.97 7.09 -2.46
C GLY A 52 1.72 6.25 -3.72
N ALA A 53 2.74 5.62 -4.28
CA ALA A 53 2.67 5.00 -5.60
C ALA A 53 1.60 3.91 -5.72
N LEU A 54 1.44 3.04 -4.72
CA LEU A 54 0.46 1.95 -4.73
C LEU A 54 -0.96 2.50 -4.58
N ALA A 55 -1.19 3.39 -3.64
CA ALA A 55 -2.49 4.04 -3.45
C ALA A 55 -2.91 4.88 -4.67
N ILE A 56 -1.99 5.64 -5.26
CA ILE A 56 -2.23 6.44 -6.47
C ILE A 56 -2.59 5.54 -7.65
N GLU A 57 -1.87 4.43 -7.84
CA GLU A 57 -2.17 3.45 -8.89
C GLU A 57 -3.54 2.80 -8.67
N ALA A 58 -3.89 2.42 -7.43
CA ALA A 58 -5.19 1.87 -7.09
C ALA A 58 -6.33 2.84 -7.42
N LEU A 59 -6.20 4.11 -7.02
CA LEU A 59 -7.17 5.17 -7.34
C LEU A 59 -7.27 5.42 -8.84
N SER A 60 -6.15 5.32 -9.57
CA SER A 60 -6.16 5.44 -11.03
C SER A 60 -6.93 4.30 -11.71
N ARG A 61 -6.97 3.12 -11.09
CA ARG A 61 -7.62 1.90 -11.59
C ARG A 61 -9.04 1.68 -11.07
N GLY A 62 -9.63 2.68 -10.40
CA GLY A 62 -11.04 2.65 -10.03
C GLY A 62 -11.32 2.52 -8.54
N ALA A 63 -10.31 2.40 -7.66
CA ALA A 63 -10.55 2.40 -6.23
C ALA A 63 -11.32 3.67 -5.81
N GLY A 64 -12.29 3.51 -4.93
CA GLY A 64 -13.19 4.58 -4.52
C GLY A 64 -12.50 5.58 -3.58
N ARG A 65 -11.67 5.06 -2.68
CA ARG A 65 -10.92 5.89 -1.73
C ARG A 65 -9.62 5.21 -1.30
N ALA A 66 -8.65 6.00 -0.85
CA ALA A 66 -7.42 5.49 -0.27
C ALA A 66 -7.02 6.27 0.99
N VAL A 67 -6.54 5.55 2.00
CA VAL A 67 -5.86 6.11 3.16
C VAL A 67 -4.38 5.73 3.06
N LEU A 68 -3.51 6.73 3.07
CA LEU A 68 -2.07 6.57 3.00
C LEU A 68 -1.47 6.82 4.38
N VAL A 69 -0.72 5.87 4.90
CA VAL A 69 -0.04 5.99 6.20
C VAL A 69 1.46 6.11 5.97
N GLU A 70 2.05 7.20 6.44
CA GLU A 70 3.48 7.46 6.33
C GLU A 70 3.97 8.20 7.59
N ARG A 71 4.99 7.69 8.24
CA ARG A 71 5.53 8.33 9.45
C ARG A 71 6.59 9.38 9.19
N ASP A 72 7.36 9.22 8.10
CA ASP A 72 8.41 10.16 7.74
C ASP A 72 7.82 11.47 7.19
N ALA A 73 8.21 12.60 7.80
CA ALA A 73 7.67 13.90 7.43
C ALA A 73 8.03 14.34 6.01
N ARG A 74 9.22 13.92 5.49
CA ARG A 74 9.67 14.28 4.14
C ARG A 74 8.88 13.48 3.09
N ALA A 75 8.72 12.18 3.32
CA ALA A 75 7.90 11.33 2.47
C ALA A 75 6.43 11.77 2.50
N ALA A 76 5.86 12.06 3.66
CA ALA A 76 4.51 12.60 3.82
C ALA A 76 4.30 13.89 3.01
N ALA A 77 5.28 14.82 3.02
CA ALA A 77 5.21 16.03 2.21
C ALA A 77 5.27 15.74 0.70
N VAL A 78 5.98 14.69 0.27
CA VAL A 78 5.97 14.24 -1.14
C VAL A 78 4.60 13.68 -1.51
N ILE A 79 4.00 12.84 -0.65
CA ILE A 79 2.65 12.32 -0.87
C ILE A 79 1.66 13.46 -1.07
N THR A 80 1.65 14.46 -0.17
CA THR A 80 0.75 15.60 -0.28
C THR A 80 0.87 16.28 -1.65
N ARG A 81 2.09 16.62 -2.07
CA ARG A 81 2.33 17.24 -3.39
C ARG A 81 1.88 16.35 -4.55
N ASN A 82 2.07 15.03 -4.44
CA ASN A 82 1.65 14.09 -5.46
C ASN A 82 0.12 14.03 -5.59
N LEU A 83 -0.58 13.95 -4.46
CA LEU A 83 -2.04 13.93 -4.43
C LEU A 83 -2.63 15.22 -5.00
N ASP A 84 -2.08 16.39 -4.63
CA ASP A 84 -2.49 17.70 -5.16
C ASP A 84 -2.25 17.78 -6.67
N ALA A 85 -1.05 17.45 -7.14
CA ALA A 85 -0.68 17.50 -8.56
C ALA A 85 -1.52 16.56 -9.45
N LEU A 86 -2.01 15.46 -8.87
CA LEU A 86 -2.83 14.48 -9.57
C LEU A 86 -4.34 14.73 -9.41
N GLY A 87 -4.75 15.72 -8.58
CA GLY A 87 -6.15 16.02 -8.29
C GLY A 87 -6.84 14.91 -7.49
N LEU A 88 -6.10 14.28 -6.58
CA LEU A 88 -6.57 13.18 -5.73
C LEU A 88 -6.80 13.59 -4.27
N ALA A 89 -6.31 14.77 -3.87
CA ALA A 89 -6.47 15.25 -2.51
C ALA A 89 -7.96 15.47 -2.13
N GLY A 90 -8.28 15.22 -0.87
CA GLY A 90 -9.64 15.38 -0.34
C GLY A 90 -10.36 14.05 -0.15
N ASP A 91 -11.54 13.88 -0.72
CA ASP A 91 -12.39 12.70 -0.47
C ASP A 91 -11.81 11.39 -1.04
N SER A 92 -11.07 11.47 -2.15
CA SER A 92 -10.48 10.28 -2.77
C SER A 92 -9.25 9.75 -2.04
N ALA A 93 -8.45 10.63 -1.44
CA ALA A 93 -7.22 10.22 -0.76
C ALA A 93 -6.93 11.04 0.50
N ARG A 94 -6.66 10.34 1.60
CA ARG A 94 -6.28 10.94 2.88
C ARG A 94 -4.92 10.46 3.33
N LEU A 95 -4.02 11.40 3.63
CA LEU A 95 -2.73 11.09 4.25
C LEU A 95 -2.85 11.14 5.77
N ARG A 96 -2.36 10.08 6.43
CA ARG A 96 -2.16 10.01 7.89
C ARG A 96 -0.66 9.95 8.20
N ARG A 97 -0.09 11.05 8.69
CA ARG A 97 1.28 11.03 9.18
C ARG A 97 1.32 10.35 10.55
N ARG A 98 1.47 9.04 10.56
CA ARG A 98 1.32 8.19 11.75
C ARG A 98 2.23 6.95 11.65
N ASP A 99 2.54 6.35 12.78
CA ASP A 99 3.03 4.98 12.85
C ASP A 99 1.93 3.99 12.43
N VAL A 100 2.29 2.91 11.76
CA VAL A 100 1.32 1.98 11.14
C VAL A 100 0.43 1.27 12.16
N LEU A 101 0.97 0.80 13.29
CA LEU A 101 0.17 0.12 14.31
C LEU A 101 -0.80 1.09 15.00
N LYS A 102 -0.34 2.33 15.23
CA LYS A 102 -1.21 3.39 15.74
C LYS A 102 -2.30 3.76 14.73
N ALA A 103 -1.98 3.80 13.44
CA ALA A 103 -2.97 4.07 12.40
C ALA A 103 -4.02 2.96 12.30
N LEU A 104 -3.64 1.69 12.43
CA LEU A 104 -4.56 0.55 12.48
C LEU A 104 -5.46 0.60 13.72
N LYS A 105 -4.89 0.95 14.88
CA LYS A 105 -5.67 1.16 16.10
C LYS A 105 -6.70 2.28 15.92
N ASP A 106 -6.28 3.44 15.41
CA ASP A 106 -7.17 4.59 15.15
C ASP A 106 -8.29 4.20 14.16
N ALA A 107 -7.97 3.43 13.10
CA ALA A 107 -8.94 2.95 12.13
C ALA A 107 -9.97 2.00 12.75
N ARG A 108 -9.52 1.05 13.58
CA ARG A 108 -10.40 0.15 14.32
C ARG A 108 -11.35 0.92 15.24
N GLU A 109 -10.82 1.88 16.01
CA GLU A 109 -11.63 2.70 16.94
C GLU A 109 -12.66 3.55 16.20
N ALA A 110 -12.35 3.98 14.97
CA ALA A 110 -13.26 4.71 14.10
C ALA A 110 -14.23 3.82 13.30
N GLY A 111 -14.14 2.48 13.42
CA GLY A 111 -14.96 1.54 12.65
C GLY A 111 -14.68 1.57 11.14
N GLU A 112 -13.48 1.97 10.74
CA GLU A 112 -13.08 1.99 9.33
C GLU A 112 -12.74 0.59 8.84
N THR A 113 -13.14 0.27 7.61
CA THR A 113 -12.83 -1.00 6.96
C THR A 113 -12.27 -0.80 5.56
N TYR A 114 -11.47 -1.78 5.10
CA TYR A 114 -10.75 -1.73 3.83
C TYR A 114 -10.86 -3.05 3.08
N ASP A 115 -10.95 -2.95 1.76
CA ASP A 115 -11.05 -4.08 0.84
C ASP A 115 -9.66 -4.52 0.34
N LEU A 116 -8.70 -3.59 0.35
CA LEU A 116 -7.33 -3.82 -0.09
C LEU A 116 -6.35 -3.08 0.82
N VAL A 117 -5.36 -3.82 1.33
CA VAL A 117 -4.28 -3.26 2.15
C VAL A 117 -2.93 -3.52 1.48
N PHE A 118 -2.09 -2.49 1.34
CA PHE A 118 -0.70 -2.61 0.92
C PHE A 118 0.24 -2.51 2.11
N ILE A 119 1.26 -3.37 2.15
CA ILE A 119 2.28 -3.46 3.19
C ILE A 119 3.63 -3.60 2.49
N ASP A 120 4.36 -2.49 2.33
CA ASP A 120 5.70 -2.42 1.77
C ASP A 120 6.66 -1.77 2.78
N PRO A 121 7.00 -2.45 3.87
CA PRO A 121 7.85 -1.89 4.91
C PRO A 121 9.30 -1.75 4.43
N PRO A 122 10.06 -0.74 4.90
CA PRO A 122 11.50 -0.69 4.69
C PRO A 122 12.16 -2.00 5.18
N TYR A 123 13.02 -2.61 4.37
CA TYR A 123 13.61 -3.94 4.59
C TYR A 123 14.14 -4.21 6.01
N ARG A 124 14.65 -3.17 6.69
CA ARG A 124 15.17 -3.28 8.07
C ARG A 124 14.12 -3.56 9.13
N HIS A 125 12.84 -3.38 8.85
CA HIS A 125 11.75 -3.48 9.81
C HIS A 125 10.79 -4.65 9.52
N ALA A 126 10.91 -5.30 8.37
CA ALA A 126 9.96 -6.32 7.93
C ALA A 126 9.95 -7.57 8.82
N ALA A 127 11.12 -8.02 9.30
CA ALA A 127 11.26 -9.32 9.98
C ALA A 127 10.56 -9.42 11.35
N GLY A 128 10.27 -8.31 12.03
CA GLY A 128 9.62 -8.33 13.34
C GLY A 128 8.16 -7.83 13.35
N LEU A 129 7.75 -7.21 12.27
CA LEU A 129 6.47 -6.49 12.20
C LEU A 129 5.29 -7.39 11.77
N GLY A 130 5.57 -8.51 11.12
CA GLY A 130 4.54 -9.39 10.57
C GLY A 130 3.51 -9.88 11.59
N PRO A 131 3.91 -10.46 12.74
CA PRO A 131 2.98 -10.92 13.77
C PRO A 131 2.09 -9.80 14.32
N GLU A 132 2.67 -8.61 14.60
CA GLU A 132 1.90 -7.45 15.10
C GLU A 132 0.90 -6.94 14.07
N LEU A 133 1.28 -6.91 12.78
CA LEU A 133 0.36 -6.56 11.70
C LEU A 133 -0.73 -7.62 11.53
N ALA A 134 -0.38 -8.91 11.59
CA ALA A 134 -1.34 -10.00 11.47
C ALA A 134 -2.41 -9.98 12.57
N GLU A 135 -2.07 -9.53 13.77
CA GLU A 135 -3.02 -9.32 14.86
C GLU A 135 -3.86 -8.04 14.68
N ALA A 136 -3.26 -6.97 14.17
CA ALA A 136 -3.90 -5.65 14.07
C ALA A 136 -4.80 -5.48 12.83
N LEU A 137 -4.57 -6.25 11.75
CA LEU A 137 -5.28 -6.12 10.48
C LEU A 137 -6.74 -6.62 10.50
N PRO A 138 -7.08 -7.81 11.03
CA PRO A 138 -8.40 -8.37 10.87
C PRO A 138 -9.56 -7.45 11.26
N PRO A 139 -9.47 -6.63 12.32
CA PRO A 139 -10.57 -5.74 12.71
C PRO A 139 -10.87 -4.61 11.70
N VAL A 140 -9.97 -4.34 10.77
CA VAL A 140 -10.10 -3.27 9.76
C VAL A 140 -10.24 -3.82 8.33
N LEU A 141 -10.44 -5.13 8.18
CA LEU A 141 -10.62 -5.78 6.88
C LEU A 141 -12.08 -6.12 6.64
N THR A 142 -12.55 -5.91 5.40
CA THR A 142 -13.85 -6.43 4.96
C THR A 142 -13.75 -7.94 4.68
N PRO A 143 -14.85 -8.70 4.73
CA PRO A 143 -14.85 -10.10 4.28
C PRO A 143 -14.36 -10.20 2.83
N GLY A 144 -13.38 -11.08 2.58
CA GLY A 144 -12.75 -11.23 1.27
C GLY A 144 -11.72 -10.14 0.92
N ALA A 145 -11.33 -9.31 1.88
CA ALA A 145 -10.28 -8.32 1.70
C ALA A 145 -8.95 -8.97 1.30
N ARG A 146 -8.16 -8.24 0.53
CA ARG A 146 -6.84 -8.66 0.07
C ARG A 146 -5.75 -7.83 0.77
N VAL A 147 -4.73 -8.53 1.26
CA VAL A 147 -3.55 -7.92 1.88
C VAL A 147 -2.34 -8.24 1.03
N VAL A 148 -1.73 -7.21 0.46
CA VAL A 148 -0.53 -7.31 -0.38
C VAL A 148 0.69 -7.03 0.46
N GLY A 149 1.59 -8.00 0.58
CA GLY A 149 2.90 -7.84 1.20
C GLY A 149 4.01 -7.77 0.14
N GLU A 150 4.82 -6.71 0.16
CA GLU A 150 6.09 -6.64 -0.55
C GLU A 150 7.23 -6.79 0.45
N SER A 151 8.22 -7.63 0.14
CA SER A 151 9.37 -7.86 1.02
C SER A 151 10.59 -8.32 0.23
N ASP A 152 11.78 -8.31 0.87
CA ASP A 152 12.95 -9.02 0.34
C ASP A 152 12.69 -10.52 0.41
N ARG A 153 13.06 -11.26 -0.63
CA ARG A 153 12.91 -12.73 -0.71
C ARG A 153 13.67 -13.48 0.39
N ARG A 154 14.71 -12.87 0.98
CA ARG A 154 15.54 -13.45 2.04
C ARG A 154 14.94 -13.24 3.42
N THR A 155 14.11 -12.21 3.56
CA THR A 155 13.40 -11.85 4.78
C THR A 155 11.93 -11.59 4.45
N PRO A 156 11.17 -12.64 4.12
CA PRO A 156 9.76 -12.50 3.76
C PRO A 156 8.96 -11.86 4.89
N LEU A 157 8.02 -10.99 4.53
CA LEU A 157 6.99 -10.56 5.46
C LEU A 157 6.04 -11.76 5.67
N ASP A 158 5.98 -12.25 6.89
CA ASP A 158 5.08 -13.33 7.28
C ASP A 158 3.90 -12.75 8.06
N LEU A 159 2.68 -13.08 7.62
CA LEU A 159 1.43 -12.63 8.23
C LEU A 159 0.66 -13.87 8.74
N PRO A 160 0.99 -14.39 9.91
CA PRO A 160 0.39 -15.61 10.42
C PRO A 160 -1.14 -15.45 10.56
N GLY A 161 -1.88 -16.48 10.16
CA GLY A 161 -3.34 -16.49 10.19
C GLY A 161 -4.02 -15.93 8.94
N LEU A 162 -3.27 -15.34 7.99
CA LEU A 162 -3.81 -14.96 6.68
C LEU A 162 -3.44 -16.00 5.62
N GLU A 163 -4.41 -16.41 4.79
CA GLU A 163 -4.16 -17.37 3.72
C GLU A 163 -3.42 -16.71 2.55
N THR A 164 -2.26 -17.25 2.14
CA THR A 164 -1.55 -16.78 0.95
C THR A 164 -2.17 -17.39 -0.30
N THR A 165 -2.81 -16.57 -1.11
CA THR A 165 -3.48 -16.99 -2.35
C THR A 165 -2.64 -16.73 -3.60
N PHE A 166 -1.62 -15.87 -3.50
CA PHE A 166 -0.70 -15.58 -4.60
C PHE A 166 0.70 -15.29 -4.05
N GLU A 167 1.72 -15.87 -4.69
CA GLU A 167 3.13 -15.55 -4.43
C GLU A 167 3.88 -15.43 -5.74
N ARG A 168 4.69 -14.38 -5.90
CA ARG A 168 5.56 -14.21 -7.05
C ARG A 168 6.85 -13.45 -6.72
N ARG A 169 7.94 -13.86 -7.38
CA ARG A 169 9.26 -13.27 -7.21
C ARG A 169 9.65 -12.41 -8.41
N TYR A 170 10.20 -11.23 -8.13
CA TYR A 170 10.72 -10.29 -9.12
C TYR A 170 12.13 -9.86 -8.69
N GLY A 171 13.15 -10.62 -9.12
CA GLY A 171 14.52 -10.42 -8.64
C GLY A 171 14.63 -10.73 -7.14
N ASP A 172 14.96 -9.72 -6.35
CA ASP A 172 15.05 -9.83 -4.89
C ASP A 172 13.72 -9.49 -4.18
N THR A 173 12.73 -8.98 -4.91
CA THR A 173 11.39 -8.67 -4.38
C THR A 173 10.50 -9.91 -4.38
N LEU A 174 9.86 -10.16 -3.26
CA LEU A 174 8.79 -11.13 -3.09
C LEU A 174 7.47 -10.39 -2.89
N LEU A 175 6.50 -10.68 -3.75
CA LEU A 175 5.11 -10.22 -3.62
C LEU A 175 4.24 -11.38 -3.17
N ARG A 176 3.42 -11.13 -2.14
CA ARG A 176 2.37 -12.03 -1.67
C ARG A 176 1.03 -11.31 -1.64
N ILE A 177 -0.03 -12.01 -2.01
CA ILE A 177 -1.40 -11.58 -1.76
C ILE A 177 -2.02 -12.59 -0.81
N HIS A 178 -2.54 -12.09 0.30
CA HIS A 178 -3.28 -12.84 1.28
C HIS A 178 -4.76 -12.47 1.19
N THR A 179 -5.63 -13.41 1.50
CA THR A 179 -7.09 -13.19 1.57
C THR A 179 -7.60 -13.53 2.97
N VAL A 180 -8.64 -12.83 3.40
CA VAL A 180 -9.29 -13.00 4.71
C VAL A 180 -10.65 -13.62 4.56
#